data_673dc3fc056fe375ba18233aa7c615c7
#
_entry.id   673dc3fc056fe375ba18233aa7c615c7
#
_cell.length_a   1.000
_cell.length_b   1.000
_cell.length_c   1.000
_cell.angle_alpha   90.00
_cell.angle_beta   90.00
_cell.angle_gamma   90.00
#
_symmetry.space_group_name_H-M   'P 1'
#
loop_
_entity.id
_entity.type
_entity.pdbx_description
1 polymer ?
#
loop_
_entity_poly.entity_id
_entity_poly.type
_entity_poly.pdbx_seq_one_letter_code
_entity_poly.pdbx_strand_id
1 'polypeptide(L)'
;MTTTQEPRPHDSADLRSWLWGGVFLGLGLGGFFDGIVLHQILQWHHLLSEVYLPTTLENLRINTVADGFFHAATWVFTLIGLALLWRGTRGQHAPWGTPALIGALLFGWGLFNAAEGLVNHQLLQIHHVRPGPNQVLYDVGFLVWGAAMLIVGWVLMRRPWGGSVRA
;
A
#
# COMPACT_ATOMS: atom_id res chain seq x y z
N MET A 1 14.40 -22.71 37.17
CA MET A 1 15.05 -22.91 35.86
C MET A 1 14.00 -22.52 34.79
N THR A 2 14.06 -21.32 34.31
CA THR A 2 13.21 -20.83 33.20
C THR A 2 13.89 -21.22 31.89
N THR A 3 13.38 -22.28 31.26
CA THR A 3 13.81 -22.65 29.90
C THR A 3 13.29 -21.60 28.96
N THR A 4 14.16 -20.71 28.49
CA THR A 4 13.90 -19.87 27.33
C THR A 4 13.76 -20.78 26.10
N GLN A 5 12.53 -21.08 25.72
CA GLN A 5 12.26 -21.88 24.53
C GLN A 5 12.64 -21.00 23.30
N GLU A 6 13.64 -21.42 22.54
CA GLU A 6 13.99 -20.76 21.28
C GLU A 6 12.80 -20.79 20.32
N PRO A 7 12.54 -19.70 19.58
CA PRO A 7 11.43 -19.65 18.60
C PRO A 7 11.60 -20.77 17.57
N ARG A 8 10.56 -21.55 17.33
CA ARG A 8 10.59 -22.60 16.31
C ARG A 8 10.68 -21.96 14.91
N PRO A 9 11.36 -22.57 13.93
CA PRO A 9 11.47 -22.06 12.57
C PRO A 9 10.12 -21.74 11.90
N HIS A 10 9.05 -22.45 12.27
CA HIS A 10 7.68 -22.19 11.79
C HIS A 10 7.13 -20.86 12.25
N ASP A 11 7.44 -20.41 13.47
CA ASP A 11 6.93 -19.15 14.02
C ASP A 11 7.47 -17.94 13.22
N SER A 12 8.70 -18.03 12.72
CA SER A 12 9.32 -16.96 11.92
C SER A 12 8.77 -16.88 10.50
N ALA A 13 8.36 -18.00 9.90
CA ALA A 13 7.77 -18.06 8.57
C ALA A 13 6.33 -17.51 8.59
N ASP A 14 5.57 -17.83 9.64
CA ASP A 14 4.21 -17.35 9.84
C ASP A 14 4.20 -15.84 10.09
N LEU A 15 5.14 -15.32 10.89
CA LEU A 15 5.33 -13.87 11.07
C LEU A 15 5.60 -13.17 9.74
N ARG A 16 6.55 -13.67 8.97
CA ARG A 16 6.88 -13.07 7.67
C ARG A 16 5.68 -13.05 6.74
N SER A 17 4.95 -14.16 6.64
CA SER A 17 3.74 -14.25 5.82
C SER A 17 2.72 -13.21 6.26
N TRP A 18 2.52 -13.05 7.55
CA TRP A 18 1.56 -12.11 8.11
C TRP A 18 1.96 -10.64 7.88
N LEU A 19 3.23 -10.27 8.11
CA LEU A 19 3.73 -8.93 7.83
C LEU A 19 3.65 -8.58 6.34
N TRP A 20 4.12 -9.48 5.47
CA TRP A 20 3.98 -9.28 4.03
C TRP A 20 2.52 -9.23 3.59
N GLY A 21 1.65 -9.99 4.23
CA GLY A 21 0.20 -9.91 4.02
C GLY A 21 -0.33 -8.51 4.30
N GLY A 22 0.07 -7.89 5.41
CA GLY A 22 -0.25 -6.50 5.73
C GLY A 22 0.32 -5.51 4.71
N VAL A 23 1.58 -5.70 4.28
CA VAL A 23 2.21 -4.83 3.26
C VAL A 23 1.48 -4.92 1.92
N PHE A 24 1.18 -6.12 1.42
CA PHE A 24 0.44 -6.29 0.16
C PHE A 24 -0.99 -5.74 0.25
N LEU A 25 -1.65 -5.92 1.39
CA LEU A 25 -2.97 -5.32 1.61
C LEU A 25 -2.88 -3.79 1.63
N GLY A 26 -1.83 -3.22 2.23
CA GLY A 26 -1.56 -1.78 2.23
C GLY A 26 -1.31 -1.23 0.81
N LEU A 27 -0.53 -1.94 -0.03
CA LEU A 27 -0.34 -1.63 -1.44
C LEU A 27 -1.68 -1.59 -2.20
N GLY A 28 -2.51 -2.62 -2.00
CA GLY A 28 -3.84 -2.69 -2.63
C GLY A 28 -4.77 -1.57 -2.18
N LEU A 29 -4.83 -1.28 -0.88
CA LEU A 29 -5.66 -0.20 -0.33
C LEU A 29 -5.19 1.19 -0.78
N GLY A 30 -3.87 1.42 -0.85
CA GLY A 30 -3.29 2.65 -1.39
C GLY A 30 -3.71 2.88 -2.84
N GLY A 31 -3.55 1.84 -3.68
CA GLY A 31 -3.96 1.91 -5.07
C GLY A 31 -5.48 2.04 -5.24
N PHE A 32 -6.30 1.41 -4.41
CA PHE A 32 -7.75 1.63 -4.44
C PHE A 32 -8.13 3.04 -4.01
N PHE A 33 -7.44 3.61 -3.00
CA PHE A 33 -7.69 4.99 -2.61
C PHE A 33 -7.39 5.94 -3.78
N ASP A 34 -6.23 5.79 -4.41
CA ASP A 34 -5.87 6.60 -5.57
C ASP A 34 -6.87 6.42 -6.71
N GLY A 35 -7.09 5.20 -7.16
CA GLY A 35 -7.97 4.90 -8.28
C GLY A 35 -9.44 5.26 -8.03
N ILE A 36 -9.99 4.99 -6.86
CA ILE A 36 -11.39 5.28 -6.56
C ILE A 36 -11.57 6.78 -6.25
N VAL A 37 -10.73 7.34 -5.38
CA VAL A 37 -10.93 8.71 -4.92
C VAL A 37 -10.40 9.72 -5.93
N LEU A 38 -9.14 9.56 -6.40
CA LEU A 38 -8.53 10.57 -7.26
C LEU A 38 -8.94 10.41 -8.74
N HIS A 39 -8.96 9.16 -9.26
CA HIS A 39 -9.33 8.93 -10.67
C HIS A 39 -10.84 8.96 -10.89
N GLN A 40 -11.66 8.34 -10.01
CA GLN A 40 -13.09 8.14 -10.31
C GLN A 40 -14.00 9.17 -9.64
N ILE A 41 -13.78 9.52 -8.36
CA ILE A 41 -14.67 10.44 -7.64
C ILE A 41 -14.28 11.89 -7.89
N LEU A 42 -13.03 12.25 -7.64
CA LEU A 42 -12.53 13.61 -7.81
C LEU A 42 -12.17 13.94 -9.26
N GLN A 43 -11.87 12.90 -10.06
CA GLN A 43 -11.46 13.03 -11.46
C GLN A 43 -10.32 14.07 -11.63
N TRP A 44 -9.37 14.04 -10.68
CA TRP A 44 -8.23 14.93 -10.73
C TRP A 44 -7.28 14.52 -11.84
N HIS A 45 -7.13 13.22 -12.09
CA HIS A 45 -6.37 12.62 -13.17
C HIS A 45 -6.89 11.22 -13.50
N HIS A 46 -6.36 10.63 -14.54
CA HIS A 46 -6.46 9.22 -14.93
C HIS A 46 -5.06 8.69 -15.17
N LEU A 47 -4.88 7.36 -15.23
CA LEU A 47 -3.56 6.73 -15.32
C LEU A 47 -2.69 7.25 -16.49
N LEU A 48 -3.29 7.66 -17.60
CA LEU A 48 -2.58 8.12 -18.80
C LEU A 48 -3.00 9.54 -19.20
N SER A 49 -3.45 10.38 -18.26
CA SER A 49 -4.08 11.67 -18.59
C SER A 49 -3.15 12.72 -19.18
N GLU A 50 -1.82 12.61 -18.99
CA GLU A 50 -0.86 13.50 -19.66
C GLU A 50 -0.46 12.97 -21.05
N VAL A 51 -0.63 11.66 -21.31
CA VAL A 51 -0.35 11.02 -22.61
C VAL A 51 -1.58 11.11 -23.53
N TYR A 52 -2.75 10.86 -22.98
CA TYR A 52 -4.06 10.92 -23.65
C TYR A 52 -4.96 11.86 -22.89
N LEU A 53 -4.84 13.17 -23.17
CA LEU A 53 -5.66 14.20 -22.52
C LEU A 53 -7.16 13.85 -22.62
N PRO A 54 -7.90 13.73 -21.50
CA PRO A 54 -9.28 13.24 -21.48
C PRO A 54 -10.31 14.26 -21.99
N THR A 55 -9.99 14.95 -23.09
CA THR A 55 -10.81 15.98 -23.73
C THR A 55 -11.69 15.46 -24.87
N THR A 56 -11.46 14.20 -25.29
CA THR A 56 -12.25 13.51 -26.30
C THR A 56 -12.80 12.22 -25.72
N LEU A 57 -13.91 11.72 -26.27
CA LEU A 57 -14.51 10.46 -25.87
C LEU A 57 -13.55 9.28 -26.08
N GLU A 58 -12.74 9.31 -27.14
CA GLU A 58 -11.75 8.29 -27.44
C GLU A 58 -10.65 8.24 -26.35
N ASN A 59 -10.04 9.37 -26.03
CA ASN A 59 -9.02 9.47 -24.98
C ASN A 59 -9.59 9.12 -23.61
N LEU A 60 -10.82 9.52 -23.30
CA LEU A 60 -11.47 9.13 -22.06
C LEU A 60 -11.67 7.62 -21.97
N ARG A 61 -12.02 6.95 -23.07
CA ARG A 61 -12.14 5.48 -23.11
C ARG A 61 -10.78 4.81 -22.89
N ILE A 62 -9.70 5.31 -23.50
CA ILE A 62 -8.34 4.81 -23.27
C ILE A 62 -7.97 4.93 -21.79
N ASN A 63 -8.18 6.09 -21.20
CA ASN A 63 -7.92 6.32 -19.77
C ASN A 63 -8.77 5.40 -18.87
N THR A 64 -10.06 5.25 -19.16
CA THR A 64 -10.94 4.36 -18.40
C THR A 64 -10.47 2.90 -18.44
N VAL A 65 -10.00 2.42 -19.59
CA VAL A 65 -9.44 1.06 -19.72
C VAL A 65 -8.13 0.95 -18.93
N ALA A 66 -7.25 1.94 -19.01
CA ALA A 66 -6.01 1.97 -18.24
C ALA A 66 -6.26 1.97 -16.72
N ASP A 67 -7.20 2.79 -16.25
CA ASP A 67 -7.67 2.79 -14.85
C ASP A 67 -8.24 1.42 -14.45
N GLY A 68 -8.92 0.73 -15.35
CA GLY A 68 -9.42 -0.63 -15.14
C GLY A 68 -8.28 -1.63 -14.89
N PHE A 69 -7.21 -1.59 -15.68
CA PHE A 69 -6.01 -2.42 -15.44
C PHE A 69 -5.30 -2.05 -14.14
N PHE A 70 -5.22 -0.78 -13.82
CA PHE A 70 -4.70 -0.31 -12.54
C PHE A 70 -5.49 -0.90 -11.36
N HIS A 71 -6.83 -0.81 -11.40
CA HIS A 71 -7.68 -1.42 -10.37
C HIS A 71 -7.54 -2.95 -10.32
N ALA A 72 -7.38 -3.62 -11.45
CA ALA A 72 -7.13 -5.06 -11.48
C ALA A 72 -5.81 -5.42 -10.76
N ALA A 73 -4.75 -4.64 -10.94
CA ALA A 73 -3.49 -4.83 -10.22
C ALA A 73 -3.64 -4.60 -8.71
N THR A 74 -4.35 -3.56 -8.29
CA THR A 74 -4.61 -3.29 -6.86
C THR A 74 -5.47 -4.38 -6.23
N TRP A 75 -6.42 -4.94 -6.98
CA TRP A 75 -7.22 -6.08 -6.56
C TRP A 75 -6.36 -7.33 -6.35
N VAL A 76 -5.42 -7.62 -7.25
CA VAL A 76 -4.47 -8.73 -7.13
C VAL A 76 -3.61 -8.56 -5.87
N PHE A 77 -3.06 -7.35 -5.62
CA PHE A 77 -2.32 -7.08 -4.38
C PHE A 77 -3.16 -7.33 -3.13
N THR A 78 -4.42 -6.93 -3.14
CA THR A 78 -5.36 -7.17 -2.04
C THR A 78 -5.57 -8.67 -1.81
N LEU A 79 -5.78 -9.47 -2.87
CA LEU A 79 -5.95 -10.92 -2.76
C LEU A 79 -4.70 -11.62 -2.24
N ILE A 80 -3.51 -11.21 -2.72
CA ILE A 80 -2.23 -11.71 -2.20
C ILE A 80 -2.10 -11.38 -0.72
N GLY A 81 -2.41 -10.14 -0.33
CA GLY A 81 -2.38 -9.68 1.05
C GLY A 81 -3.26 -10.52 1.96
N LEU A 82 -4.53 -10.74 1.57
CA LEU A 82 -5.47 -11.59 2.31
C LEU A 82 -5.00 -13.05 2.41
N ALA A 83 -4.48 -13.62 1.33
CA ALA A 83 -3.97 -14.99 1.32
C ALA A 83 -2.76 -15.16 2.26
N LEU A 84 -1.84 -14.19 2.26
CA LEU A 84 -0.67 -14.20 3.15
C LEU A 84 -1.07 -13.99 4.61
N LEU A 85 -2.03 -13.07 4.91
CA LEU A 85 -2.58 -12.91 6.25
C LEU A 85 -3.23 -14.20 6.73
N TRP A 86 -4.07 -14.82 5.90
CA TRP A 86 -4.70 -16.11 6.21
C TRP A 86 -3.67 -17.19 6.50
N ARG A 87 -2.62 -17.29 5.69
CA ARG A 87 -1.52 -18.22 5.92
C ARG A 87 -0.82 -17.96 7.26
N GLY A 88 -0.50 -16.71 7.57
CA GLY A 88 0.18 -16.30 8.79
C GLY A 88 -0.64 -16.57 10.07
N THR A 89 -1.99 -16.61 9.97
CA THR A 89 -2.87 -16.89 11.12
C THR A 89 -3.05 -18.39 11.42
N ARG A 90 -2.59 -19.29 10.56
CA ARG A 90 -2.71 -20.75 10.76
C ARG A 90 -1.75 -21.32 11.80
N GLY A 91 -0.69 -20.59 12.17
CA GLY A 91 0.22 -20.98 13.25
C GLY A 91 -0.49 -20.98 14.61
N GLN A 92 -0.09 -21.90 15.51
CA GLN A 92 -0.72 -22.05 16.83
C GLN A 92 -0.51 -20.85 17.77
N HIS A 93 0.34 -19.92 17.39
CA HIS A 93 0.65 -18.71 18.13
C HIS A 93 0.52 -17.51 17.19
N ALA A 94 -0.65 -16.90 17.17
CA ALA A 94 -0.88 -15.61 16.50
C ALA A 94 -0.74 -14.47 17.55
N PRO A 95 0.47 -14.03 17.90
CA PRO A 95 0.70 -13.00 18.89
C PRO A 95 0.93 -11.63 18.24
N TRP A 96 0.48 -11.47 17.00
CA TRP A 96 0.78 -10.25 16.24
C TRP A 96 -0.18 -9.16 16.66
N GLY A 97 0.33 -8.21 17.43
CA GLY A 97 -0.47 -7.10 17.92
C GLY A 97 -1.04 -6.25 16.78
N THR A 98 -2.26 -5.78 16.95
CA THR A 98 -2.94 -4.83 16.06
C THR A 98 -2.01 -3.73 15.52
N PRO A 99 -1.10 -3.12 16.32
CA PRO A 99 -0.20 -2.09 15.84
C PRO A 99 0.84 -2.55 14.81
N ALA A 100 1.30 -3.81 14.85
CA ALA A 100 2.22 -4.32 13.82
C ALA A 100 1.49 -4.52 12.48
N LEU A 101 0.21 -4.94 12.50
CA LEU A 101 -0.62 -4.99 11.30
C LEU A 101 -0.88 -3.59 10.74
N ILE A 102 -1.25 -2.64 11.58
CA ILE A 102 -1.41 -1.24 11.18
C ILE A 102 -0.11 -0.71 10.57
N GLY A 103 1.04 -1.03 11.19
CA GLY A 103 2.36 -0.69 10.69
C GLY A 103 2.63 -1.27 9.30
N ALA A 104 2.32 -2.55 9.07
CA ALA A 104 2.49 -3.19 7.78
C ALA A 104 1.55 -2.60 6.70
N LEU A 105 0.30 -2.30 7.06
CA LEU A 105 -0.66 -1.61 6.16
C LEU A 105 -0.16 -0.22 5.76
N LEU A 106 0.26 0.59 6.73
CA LEU A 106 0.79 1.92 6.47
C LEU A 106 2.07 1.86 5.62
N PHE A 107 2.96 0.91 5.91
CA PHE A 107 4.18 0.72 5.13
C PHE A 107 3.86 0.36 3.68
N GLY A 108 2.92 -0.57 3.45
CA GLY A 108 2.47 -0.96 2.11
C GLY A 108 1.82 0.20 1.35
N TRP A 109 0.96 0.97 1.99
CA TRP A 109 0.36 2.16 1.38
C TRP A 109 1.41 3.22 1.06
N GLY A 110 2.32 3.51 1.99
CA GLY A 110 3.43 4.43 1.75
C GLY A 110 4.34 3.98 0.60
N LEU A 111 4.56 2.66 0.45
CA LEU A 111 5.32 2.10 -0.66
C LEU A 111 4.60 2.31 -2.00
N PHE A 112 3.27 2.14 -2.03
CA PHE A 112 2.45 2.48 -3.18
C PHE A 112 2.64 3.95 -3.57
N ASN A 113 2.42 4.88 -2.63
CA ASN A 113 2.55 6.32 -2.90
C ASN A 113 3.97 6.71 -3.37
N ALA A 114 5.01 6.10 -2.79
CA ALA A 114 6.39 6.35 -3.22
C ALA A 114 6.64 5.84 -4.64
N ALA A 115 6.19 4.61 -4.96
CA ALA A 115 6.35 4.03 -6.30
C ALA A 115 5.57 4.83 -7.34
N GLU A 116 4.31 5.13 -7.06
CA GLU A 116 3.42 5.91 -7.91
C GLU A 116 3.99 7.32 -8.17
N GLY A 117 4.27 8.04 -7.09
CA GLY A 117 4.77 9.42 -7.18
C GLY A 117 6.13 9.52 -7.85
N LEU A 118 7.06 8.60 -7.60
CA LEU A 118 8.38 8.63 -8.23
C LEU A 118 8.36 8.16 -9.68
N VAL A 119 7.62 7.08 -9.96
CA VAL A 119 7.61 6.48 -11.31
C VAL A 119 6.67 7.24 -12.23
N ASN A 120 5.39 7.36 -11.86
CA ASN A 120 4.37 7.88 -12.78
C ASN A 120 4.34 9.41 -12.84
N HIS A 121 4.52 10.11 -11.69
CA HIS A 121 4.49 11.57 -11.68
C HIS A 121 5.83 12.21 -12.04
N GLN A 122 6.98 11.63 -11.59
CA GLN A 122 8.28 12.27 -11.78
C GLN A 122 9.07 11.68 -12.94
N LEU A 123 9.16 10.35 -13.06
CA LEU A 123 10.00 9.70 -14.07
C LEU A 123 9.29 9.60 -15.43
N LEU A 124 8.10 9.02 -15.46
CA LEU A 124 7.34 8.78 -16.69
C LEU A 124 6.45 9.97 -17.07
N GLN A 125 6.04 10.76 -16.11
CA GLN A 125 5.15 11.92 -16.28
C GLN A 125 3.88 11.58 -17.09
N ILE A 126 3.32 10.38 -16.83
CA ILE A 126 2.11 9.92 -17.53
C ILE A 126 0.83 10.49 -16.93
N HIS A 127 0.90 10.95 -15.69
CA HIS A 127 -0.07 11.80 -15.00
C HIS A 127 0.57 12.47 -13.78
N HIS A 128 -0.15 13.39 -13.16
CA HIS A 128 0.20 14.07 -11.91
C HIS A 128 -0.99 13.98 -10.95
N VAL A 129 -0.75 14.11 -9.64
CA VAL A 129 -1.85 14.02 -8.63
C VAL A 129 -2.99 14.96 -8.97
N ARG A 130 -2.66 16.19 -9.34
CA ARG A 130 -3.62 17.17 -9.83
C ARG A 130 -2.94 18.14 -10.79
N PRO A 131 -3.21 18.04 -12.09
CA PRO A 131 -2.70 19.00 -13.08
C PRO A 131 -3.15 20.43 -12.80
N GLY A 132 -2.34 21.40 -13.22
CA GLY A 132 -2.68 22.83 -13.12
C GLY A 132 -1.69 23.64 -12.29
N PRO A 133 -2.08 24.86 -11.80
CA PRO A 133 -1.15 25.82 -11.22
C PRO A 133 -0.35 25.33 -10.00
N ASN A 134 -0.89 24.38 -9.25
CA ASN A 134 -0.29 23.85 -8.02
C ASN A 134 0.17 22.40 -8.16
N GLN A 135 0.38 21.90 -9.38
CA GLN A 135 0.76 20.52 -9.67
C GLN A 135 1.92 20.02 -8.79
N VAL A 136 3.03 20.79 -8.76
CA VAL A 136 4.22 20.43 -7.98
C VAL A 136 3.91 20.28 -6.47
N LEU A 137 3.05 21.14 -5.94
CA LEU A 137 2.63 21.07 -4.54
C LEU A 137 1.88 19.76 -4.24
N TYR A 138 1.00 19.33 -5.12
CA TYR A 138 0.26 18.09 -4.97
C TYR A 138 1.17 16.88 -5.10
N ASP A 139 2.07 16.84 -6.08
CA ASP A 139 3.01 15.73 -6.29
C ASP A 139 3.99 15.60 -5.12
N VAL A 140 4.57 16.71 -4.66
CA VAL A 140 5.45 16.71 -3.49
C VAL A 140 4.69 16.32 -2.22
N GLY A 141 3.48 16.85 -2.03
CA GLY A 141 2.62 16.49 -0.90
C GLY A 141 2.30 15.00 -0.86
N PHE A 142 2.03 14.39 -2.02
CA PHE A 142 1.79 12.95 -2.15
C PHE A 142 3.02 12.12 -1.76
N LEU A 143 4.22 12.52 -2.20
CA LEU A 143 5.49 11.87 -1.83
C LEU A 143 5.80 12.03 -0.34
N VAL A 144 5.61 13.22 0.22
CA VAL A 144 5.82 13.49 1.67
C VAL A 144 4.86 12.65 2.50
N TRP A 145 3.60 12.55 2.10
CA TRP A 145 2.60 11.70 2.74
C TRP A 145 3.01 10.22 2.69
N GLY A 146 3.44 9.74 1.50
CA GLY A 146 3.96 8.39 1.33
C GLY A 146 5.17 8.10 2.22
N ALA A 147 6.14 9.02 2.28
CA ALA A 147 7.31 8.90 3.14
C ALA A 147 6.94 8.86 4.64
N ALA A 148 5.99 9.69 5.09
CA ALA A 148 5.49 9.66 6.45
C ALA A 148 4.85 8.29 6.79
N MET A 149 4.04 7.74 5.90
CA MET A 149 3.45 6.41 6.07
C MET A 149 4.50 5.31 6.12
N LEU A 150 5.53 5.36 5.27
CA LEU A 150 6.67 4.42 5.30
C LEU A 150 7.37 4.44 6.65
N ILE A 151 7.71 5.65 7.16
CA ILE A 151 8.43 5.83 8.43
C ILE A 151 7.58 5.32 9.59
N VAL A 152 6.33 5.78 9.70
CA VAL A 152 5.41 5.37 10.78
C VAL A 152 5.14 3.87 10.72
N GLY A 153 4.89 3.33 9.53
CA GLY A 153 4.68 1.90 9.32
C GLY A 153 5.87 1.08 9.77
N TRP A 154 7.08 1.48 9.37
CA TRP A 154 8.32 0.83 9.77
C TRP A 154 8.55 0.86 11.29
N VAL A 155 8.33 2.01 11.93
CA VAL A 155 8.48 2.15 13.39
C VAL A 155 7.49 1.24 14.12
N LEU A 156 6.24 1.20 13.67
CA LEU A 156 5.21 0.34 14.26
C LEU A 156 5.53 -1.15 14.09
N MET A 157 6.04 -1.59 12.93
CA MET A 157 6.45 -2.98 12.72
C MET A 157 7.62 -3.42 13.57
N ARG A 158 8.55 -2.49 13.89
CA ARG A 158 9.77 -2.82 14.66
C ARG A 158 9.61 -2.76 16.17
N ARG A 159 8.51 -2.23 16.70
CA ARG A 159 8.31 -2.17 18.15
C ARG A 159 8.26 -3.58 18.72
N PRO A 160 9.05 -3.88 19.79
CA PRO A 160 8.95 -5.16 20.48
C PRO A 160 7.57 -5.24 21.13
N TRP A 161 6.74 -6.11 20.64
CA TRP A 161 5.42 -6.40 21.20
C TRP A 161 5.59 -7.47 22.27
N GLY A 162 6.17 -7.05 23.41
CA GLY A 162 6.21 -7.85 24.63
C GLY A 162 4.80 -7.94 25.18
N GLY A 163 4.06 -8.96 24.81
CA GLY A 163 2.96 -9.43 25.61
C GLY A 163 3.52 -9.94 26.92
N SER A 164 3.54 -9.12 27.98
CA SER A 164 3.52 -9.67 29.33
C SER A 164 2.22 -10.45 29.42
N VAL A 165 2.28 -11.77 29.23
CA VAL A 165 1.28 -12.66 29.78
C VAL A 165 1.36 -12.44 31.29
N ARG A 166 0.47 -11.56 31.80
CA ARG A 166 0.22 -11.50 33.23
C ARG A 166 -0.47 -12.82 33.56
N ALA A 167 0.27 -13.64 34.30
CA ALA A 167 -0.25 -14.83 34.98
C ALA A 167 -1.41 -14.46 35.91
#